data_66327d69e630060a6d90131017c9f845
#
_entry.id   66327d69e630060a6d90131017c9f845
#
_cell.length_a   1.000
_cell.length_b   1.000
_cell.length_c   1.000
_cell.angle_alpha   90.00
_cell.angle_beta   90.00
_cell.angle_gamma   90.00
#
_symmetry.space_group_name_H-M   'P 1'
#
loop_
_entity.id
_entity.type
_entity.pdbx_description
1 polymer ?
#
loop_
_entity_poly.entity_id
_entity_poly.type
_entity_poly.pdbx_seq_one_letter_code
_entity_poly.pdbx_strand_id
1 'polypeptide(L)'
;MITSKGIKPDEREQVATLYWEAFGPKLARVMHPEPKAMAFIEKVLDPEHAICAHDREGKLLGVAGFKTYEGALVNGTFEQLSQAYGPFGAVWRAALLSLLERDTEDARFLMDGIFVEHTARGQGVGTTLLKAIVTEAHRRGFGEVRLDVIDANTRARALYERFGFVPKHTQNMGLLRHIFGFKSTTTMIYQV
;
A
#
# COMPACT_ATOMS: atom_id res chain seq x y z
N MET A 1 1.48 22.28 -0.38
CA MET A 1 1.07 20.86 -0.30
C MET A 1 0.28 20.69 0.98
N ILE A 2 -0.88 20.05 0.90
CA ILE A 2 -1.80 19.82 2.02
C ILE A 2 -2.07 18.33 2.09
N THR A 3 -2.09 17.74 3.29
CA THR A 3 -2.48 16.34 3.50
C THR A 3 -3.85 16.28 4.15
N SER A 4 -4.66 15.31 3.72
CA SER A 4 -5.97 15.01 4.29
C SER A 4 -6.14 13.50 4.45
N LYS A 5 -6.85 13.08 5.49
CA LYS A 5 -7.30 11.69 5.62
C LYS A 5 -8.48 11.46 4.68
N GLY A 6 -8.53 10.31 4.06
CA GLY A 6 -9.59 9.90 3.17
C GLY A 6 -9.25 10.07 1.68
N ILE A 7 -10.09 9.45 0.86
CA ILE A 7 -10.07 9.52 -0.61
C ILE A 7 -11.38 10.18 -1.02
N LYS A 8 -11.30 11.26 -1.81
CA LYS A 8 -12.51 11.87 -2.36
C LYS A 8 -13.15 10.94 -3.40
N PRO A 9 -14.48 10.96 -3.54
CA PRO A 9 -15.19 10.10 -4.50
C PRO A 9 -14.66 10.21 -5.94
N ASP A 10 -14.32 11.41 -6.37
CA ASP A 10 -13.78 11.75 -7.70
C ASP A 10 -12.29 11.38 -7.88
N GLU A 11 -11.59 11.03 -6.81
CA GLU A 11 -10.17 10.63 -6.84
C GLU A 11 -9.96 9.10 -6.81
N ARG A 12 -11.02 8.30 -6.61
CA ARG A 12 -10.92 6.84 -6.43
C ARG A 12 -10.22 6.15 -7.61
N GLU A 13 -10.61 6.47 -8.83
CA GLU A 13 -9.98 5.92 -10.04
C GLU A 13 -8.49 6.26 -10.10
N GLN A 14 -8.12 7.51 -9.81
CA GLN A 14 -6.72 7.93 -9.78
C GLN A 14 -5.93 7.21 -8.70
N VAL A 15 -6.50 7.05 -7.49
CA VAL A 15 -5.86 6.28 -6.40
C VAL A 15 -5.67 4.81 -6.79
N ALA A 16 -6.67 4.18 -7.40
CA ALA A 16 -6.57 2.81 -7.90
C ALA A 16 -5.46 2.68 -8.96
N THR A 17 -5.35 3.66 -9.86
CA THR A 17 -4.27 3.72 -10.87
C THR A 17 -2.90 3.82 -10.21
N LEU A 18 -2.69 4.74 -9.28
CA LEU A 18 -1.43 4.89 -8.54
C LEU A 18 -1.07 3.63 -7.75
N TYR A 19 -2.07 2.98 -7.15
CA TYR A 19 -1.89 1.70 -6.47
C TYR A 19 -1.43 0.61 -7.44
N TRP A 20 -2.10 0.51 -8.60
CA TRP A 20 -1.75 -0.49 -9.61
C TRP A 20 -0.37 -0.25 -10.23
N GLU A 21 0.02 0.98 -10.50
CA GLU A 21 1.37 1.31 -10.95
C GLU A 21 2.46 0.82 -9.99
N ALA A 22 2.19 0.90 -8.69
CA ALA A 22 3.15 0.50 -7.67
C ALA A 22 3.16 -1.01 -7.39
N PHE A 23 1.99 -1.64 -7.38
CA PHE A 23 1.82 -3.05 -7.00
C PHE A 23 1.51 -3.99 -8.17
N GLY A 24 1.07 -3.46 -9.31
CA GLY A 24 0.76 -4.26 -10.49
C GLY A 24 1.86 -5.23 -10.89
N PRO A 25 3.16 -4.85 -10.91
CA PRO A 25 4.24 -5.78 -11.22
C PRO A 25 4.28 -7.03 -10.31
N LYS A 26 3.80 -6.92 -9.07
CA LYS A 26 3.71 -8.03 -8.12
C LYS A 26 2.40 -8.81 -8.23
N LEU A 27 1.31 -8.08 -8.50
CA LEU A 27 -0.06 -8.60 -8.47
C LEU A 27 -0.55 -9.07 -9.84
N ALA A 28 0.05 -8.60 -10.94
CA ALA A 28 -0.45 -8.85 -12.28
C ALA A 28 -0.64 -10.34 -12.59
N ARG A 29 0.28 -11.21 -12.18
CA ARG A 29 0.15 -12.66 -12.41
C ARG A 29 -1.04 -13.29 -11.69
N VAL A 30 -1.45 -12.70 -10.57
CA VAL A 30 -2.57 -13.18 -9.77
C VAL A 30 -3.87 -12.49 -10.16
N MET A 31 -3.83 -11.19 -10.45
CA MET A 31 -5.01 -10.35 -10.63
C MET A 31 -5.41 -10.09 -12.09
N HIS A 32 -4.70 -10.67 -13.07
CA HIS A 32 -5.07 -10.51 -14.49
C HIS A 32 -6.52 -10.94 -14.78
N PRO A 33 -7.20 -10.32 -15.75
CA PRO A 33 -6.76 -9.21 -16.60
C PRO A 33 -6.81 -7.86 -15.86
N GLU A 34 -5.92 -6.94 -16.26
CA GLU A 34 -5.75 -5.63 -15.61
C GLU A 34 -7.05 -4.82 -15.44
N PRO A 35 -7.96 -4.72 -16.44
CA PRO A 35 -9.21 -3.99 -16.24
C PRO A 35 -10.07 -4.53 -15.09
N LYS A 36 -10.06 -5.85 -14.86
CA LYS A 36 -10.77 -6.46 -13.73
C LYS A 36 -10.06 -6.16 -12.41
N ALA A 37 -8.73 -6.18 -12.40
CA ALA A 37 -7.94 -5.82 -11.22
C ALA A 37 -8.18 -4.37 -10.82
N MET A 38 -8.16 -3.44 -11.77
CA MET A 38 -8.42 -2.03 -11.54
C MET A 38 -9.82 -1.79 -10.98
N ALA A 39 -10.86 -2.34 -11.62
CA ALA A 39 -12.24 -2.21 -11.16
C ALA A 39 -12.44 -2.83 -9.77
N PHE A 40 -11.78 -3.94 -9.48
CA PHE A 40 -11.81 -4.56 -8.16
C PHE A 40 -11.14 -3.65 -7.11
N ILE A 41 -9.90 -3.19 -7.38
CA ILE A 41 -9.15 -2.32 -6.46
C ILE A 41 -9.96 -1.05 -6.17
N GLU A 42 -10.43 -0.35 -7.19
CA GLU A 42 -11.23 0.85 -7.03
C GLU A 42 -12.46 0.62 -6.13
N LYS A 43 -13.17 -0.51 -6.34
CA LYS A 43 -14.35 -0.89 -5.55
C LYS A 43 -14.04 -1.12 -4.07
N VAL A 44 -12.87 -1.71 -3.77
CA VAL A 44 -12.51 -2.12 -2.40
C VAL A 44 -11.58 -1.14 -1.68
N LEU A 45 -11.24 0.01 -2.29
CA LEU A 45 -10.52 1.09 -1.60
C LEU A 45 -11.30 1.54 -0.36
N ASP A 46 -10.62 1.55 0.79
CA ASP A 46 -11.15 2.07 2.04
C ASP A 46 -10.56 3.45 2.32
N PRO A 47 -11.35 4.55 2.21
CA PRO A 47 -10.87 5.90 2.46
C PRO A 47 -10.42 6.13 3.91
N GLU A 48 -10.93 5.36 4.89
CA GLU A 48 -10.53 5.49 6.28
C GLU A 48 -9.08 5.05 6.55
N HIS A 49 -8.49 4.30 5.61
CA HIS A 49 -7.12 3.78 5.66
C HIS A 49 -6.19 4.44 4.61
N ALA A 50 -6.53 5.66 4.20
CA ALA A 50 -5.77 6.46 3.25
C ALA A 50 -5.44 7.85 3.78
N ILE A 51 -4.25 8.35 3.43
CA ILE A 51 -3.88 9.76 3.57
C ILE A 51 -3.46 10.26 2.19
N CYS A 52 -4.14 11.29 1.70
CA CYS A 52 -3.90 11.91 0.40
C CYS A 52 -3.11 13.21 0.55
N ALA A 53 -2.21 13.48 -0.40
CA ALA A 53 -1.50 14.74 -0.52
C ALA A 53 -1.95 15.48 -1.79
N HIS A 54 -2.29 16.74 -1.63
CA HIS A 54 -2.78 17.62 -2.71
C HIS A 54 -1.88 18.85 -2.86
N ASP A 55 -1.86 19.43 -4.06
CA ASP A 55 -1.31 20.76 -4.27
C ASP A 55 -2.25 21.86 -3.74
N ARG A 56 -1.94 23.13 -4.06
CA ARG A 56 -2.75 24.28 -3.63
C ARG A 56 -4.05 24.40 -4.42
N GLU A 57 -4.09 23.85 -5.61
CA GLU A 57 -5.25 23.80 -6.51
C GLU A 57 -6.18 22.61 -6.21
N GLY A 58 -5.79 21.74 -5.25
CA GLY A 58 -6.57 20.58 -4.86
C GLY A 58 -6.33 19.34 -5.71
N LYS A 59 -5.35 19.32 -6.61
CA LYS A 59 -4.98 18.16 -7.42
C LYS A 59 -4.27 17.12 -6.56
N LEU A 60 -4.65 15.86 -6.68
CA LEU A 60 -4.00 14.74 -6.01
C LEU A 60 -2.57 14.54 -6.53
N LEU A 61 -1.60 14.55 -5.61
CA LEU A 61 -0.17 14.33 -5.89
C LEU A 61 0.31 12.95 -5.47
N GLY A 62 -0.38 12.33 -4.53
CA GLY A 62 -0.04 11.00 -4.05
C GLY A 62 -0.87 10.59 -2.85
N VAL A 63 -0.77 9.32 -2.50
CA VAL A 63 -1.50 8.69 -1.41
C VAL A 63 -0.59 7.76 -0.62
N ALA A 64 -0.78 7.70 0.69
CA ALA A 64 -0.22 6.69 1.57
C ALA A 64 -1.34 5.82 2.12
N GLY A 65 -1.22 4.51 1.92
CA GLY A 65 -2.11 3.51 2.49
C GLY A 65 -1.55 2.93 3.79
N PHE A 66 -2.43 2.58 4.72
CA PHE A 66 -2.06 1.91 5.95
C PHE A 66 -3.08 0.83 6.34
N LYS A 67 -2.62 -0.09 7.18
CA LYS A 67 -3.41 -1.20 7.73
C LYS A 67 -3.35 -1.16 9.25
N THR A 68 -4.48 -1.42 9.88
CA THR A 68 -4.63 -1.63 11.33
C THR A 68 -5.52 -2.85 11.55
N TYR A 69 -5.85 -3.16 12.80
CA TYR A 69 -6.85 -4.20 13.11
C TYR A 69 -8.26 -3.85 12.58
N GLU A 70 -8.54 -2.57 12.29
CA GLU A 70 -9.84 -2.10 11.78
C GLU A 70 -10.00 -2.28 10.27
N GLY A 71 -8.89 -2.35 9.51
CA GLY A 71 -8.93 -2.46 8.04
C GLY A 71 -7.61 -2.10 7.38
N ALA A 72 -7.66 -1.95 6.05
CA ALA A 72 -6.53 -1.60 5.18
C ALA A 72 -7.00 -0.75 3.99
N LEU A 73 -6.07 -0.05 3.32
CA LEU A 73 -6.39 0.73 2.10
C LEU A 73 -7.11 -0.09 1.05
N VAL A 74 -6.66 -1.31 0.81
CA VAL A 74 -7.33 -2.28 -0.07
C VAL A 74 -7.85 -3.40 0.80
N ASN A 75 -9.16 -3.37 1.07
CA ASN A 75 -9.82 -4.27 2.01
C ASN A 75 -10.95 -5.06 1.31
N GLY A 76 -10.57 -5.91 0.36
CA GLY A 76 -11.52 -6.72 -0.41
C GLY A 76 -11.91 -8.01 0.28
N THR A 77 -13.22 -8.28 0.38
CA THR A 77 -13.74 -9.56 0.88
C THR A 77 -13.68 -10.65 -0.18
N PHE A 78 -13.73 -11.92 0.27
CA PHE A 78 -13.83 -13.06 -0.65
C PHE A 78 -15.06 -12.96 -1.58
N GLU A 79 -16.17 -12.44 -1.08
CA GLU A 79 -17.38 -12.23 -1.87
C GLU A 79 -17.15 -11.23 -3.02
N GLN A 80 -16.51 -10.09 -2.72
CA GLN A 80 -16.17 -9.08 -3.72
C GLN A 80 -15.17 -9.63 -4.76
N LEU A 81 -14.20 -10.43 -4.33
CA LEU A 81 -13.26 -11.10 -5.21
C LEU A 81 -13.98 -12.12 -6.11
N SER A 82 -14.97 -12.86 -5.55
CA SER A 82 -15.80 -13.80 -6.29
C SER A 82 -16.71 -13.10 -7.31
N GLN A 83 -17.24 -11.93 -7.00
CA GLN A 83 -18.00 -11.12 -7.96
C GLN A 83 -17.13 -10.66 -9.14
N ALA A 84 -15.87 -10.31 -8.90
CA ALA A 84 -14.94 -9.86 -9.95
C ALA A 84 -14.41 -11.00 -10.83
N TYR A 85 -14.08 -12.15 -10.22
CA TYR A 85 -13.32 -13.23 -10.88
C TYR A 85 -14.08 -14.57 -10.97
N GLY A 86 -15.32 -14.61 -10.50
CA GLY A 86 -16.08 -15.86 -10.33
C GLY A 86 -15.60 -16.69 -9.13
N PRO A 87 -16.41 -17.66 -8.65
CA PRO A 87 -16.11 -18.41 -7.42
C PRO A 87 -14.80 -19.21 -7.52
N PHE A 88 -14.58 -19.94 -8.61
CA PHE A 88 -13.33 -20.68 -8.82
C PHE A 88 -12.12 -19.75 -8.97
N GLY A 89 -12.30 -18.63 -9.68
CA GLY A 89 -11.27 -17.62 -9.85
C GLY A 89 -10.88 -16.95 -8.53
N ALA A 90 -11.83 -16.75 -7.62
CA ALA A 90 -11.60 -16.17 -6.31
C ALA A 90 -10.82 -17.09 -5.37
N VAL A 91 -11.13 -18.40 -5.35
CA VAL A 91 -10.49 -19.36 -4.44
C VAL A 91 -8.97 -19.37 -4.59
N TRP A 92 -8.47 -19.59 -5.80
CA TRP A 92 -7.02 -19.68 -6.00
C TRP A 92 -6.33 -18.31 -5.84
N ARG A 93 -7.03 -17.21 -6.20
CA ARG A 93 -6.50 -15.85 -5.98
C ARG A 93 -6.40 -15.51 -4.51
N ALA A 94 -7.45 -15.77 -3.75
CA ALA A 94 -7.43 -15.59 -2.30
C ALA A 94 -6.29 -16.39 -1.64
N ALA A 95 -6.10 -17.65 -2.04
CA ALA A 95 -5.02 -18.48 -1.54
C ALA A 95 -3.63 -17.92 -1.87
N LEU A 96 -3.41 -17.35 -3.06
CA LEU A 96 -2.14 -16.72 -3.41
C LEU A 96 -1.96 -15.35 -2.74
N LEU A 97 -3.00 -14.55 -2.65
CA LEU A 97 -2.94 -13.25 -1.99
C LEU A 97 -2.67 -13.40 -0.49
N SER A 98 -3.25 -14.42 0.17
CA SER A 98 -2.98 -14.70 1.58
C SER A 98 -1.50 -15.00 1.88
N LEU A 99 -0.73 -15.50 0.89
CA LEU A 99 0.72 -15.67 1.04
C LEU A 99 1.48 -14.32 1.08
N LEU A 100 0.87 -13.26 0.58
CA LEU A 100 1.41 -11.90 0.66
C LEU A 100 0.89 -11.14 1.90
N GLU A 101 -0.24 -11.61 2.46
CA GLU A 101 -0.74 -11.03 3.72
C GLU A 101 0.23 -11.36 4.83
N ARG A 102 0.59 -10.36 5.56
CA ARG A 102 1.40 -10.49 6.76
C ARG A 102 0.53 -10.18 7.94
N ASP A 103 0.67 -11.02 8.96
CA ASP A 103 -0.03 -10.83 10.22
C ASP A 103 0.26 -9.42 10.73
N THR A 104 -0.80 -8.65 10.88
CA THR A 104 -0.80 -7.45 11.69
C THR A 104 -0.82 -7.93 13.13
N GLU A 105 0.32 -7.95 13.79
CA GLU A 105 0.33 -7.99 15.24
C GLU A 105 -0.47 -6.78 15.73
N ASP A 106 -1.42 -6.98 16.63
CA ASP A 106 -2.43 -5.99 17.06
C ASP A 106 -1.85 -4.66 17.59
N ALA A 107 -0.54 -4.63 17.87
CA ALA A 107 0.16 -3.49 18.43
C ALA A 107 0.88 -2.61 17.39
N ARG A 108 0.75 -2.87 16.08
CA ARG A 108 1.55 -2.18 15.05
C ARG A 108 0.69 -1.49 13.99
N PHE A 109 1.08 -0.27 13.67
CA PHE A 109 0.56 0.47 12.53
C PHE A 109 1.36 0.10 11.28
N LEU A 110 0.76 -0.62 10.34
CA LEU A 110 1.43 -1.06 9.13
C LEU A 110 1.15 -0.08 7.99
N MET A 111 2.19 0.56 7.45
CA MET A 111 2.10 1.33 6.22
C MET A 111 2.18 0.38 5.02
N ASP A 112 1.09 0.26 4.24
CA ASP A 112 1.03 -0.60 3.05
C ASP A 112 1.94 -0.09 1.93
N GLY A 113 1.97 1.23 1.72
CA GLY A 113 2.81 1.85 0.71
C GLY A 113 2.54 3.34 0.51
N ILE A 114 3.43 3.96 -0.26
CA ILE A 114 3.29 5.35 -0.73
C ILE A 114 3.31 5.35 -2.24
N PHE A 115 2.30 5.95 -2.83
CA PHE A 115 2.10 6.09 -4.26
C PHE A 115 2.13 7.56 -4.62
N VAL A 116 3.05 7.97 -5.47
CA VAL A 116 3.23 9.38 -5.85
C VAL A 116 3.11 9.48 -7.37
N GLU A 117 2.23 10.39 -7.81
CA GLU A 117 2.06 10.75 -9.20
C GLU A 117 3.42 11.03 -9.84
N HIS A 118 3.63 10.51 -11.07
CA HIS A 118 4.96 10.51 -11.69
C HIS A 118 5.56 11.93 -11.78
N THR A 119 4.75 12.90 -12.17
CA THR A 119 5.15 14.32 -12.34
C THR A 119 5.44 15.02 -11.01
N ALA A 120 4.93 14.50 -9.89
CA ALA A 120 5.12 15.04 -8.54
C ALA A 120 6.29 14.39 -7.77
N ARG A 121 6.95 13.39 -8.37
CA ARG A 121 8.10 12.72 -7.75
C ARG A 121 9.30 13.68 -7.62
N GLY A 122 10.05 13.52 -6.54
CA GLY A 122 11.20 14.40 -6.25
C GLY A 122 10.85 15.74 -5.59
N GLN A 123 9.55 16.05 -5.45
CA GLN A 123 9.06 17.31 -4.88
C GLN A 123 8.70 17.24 -3.39
N GLY A 124 9.17 16.22 -2.69
CA GLY A 124 8.92 16.05 -1.24
C GLY A 124 7.58 15.42 -0.86
N VAL A 125 6.73 15.02 -1.84
CA VAL A 125 5.41 14.40 -1.59
C VAL A 125 5.51 13.19 -0.68
N GLY A 126 6.44 12.27 -0.97
CA GLY A 126 6.64 11.06 -0.16
C GLY A 126 7.03 11.37 1.29
N THR A 127 7.89 12.35 1.52
CA THR A 127 8.27 12.78 2.87
C THR A 127 7.08 13.41 3.61
N THR A 128 6.26 14.19 2.92
CA THR A 128 5.04 14.78 3.49
C THR A 128 4.03 13.70 3.89
N LEU A 129 3.83 12.69 3.04
CA LEU A 129 2.96 11.55 3.34
C LEU A 129 3.50 10.73 4.53
N LEU A 130 4.82 10.49 4.61
CA LEU A 130 5.42 9.80 5.78
C LEU A 130 5.17 10.55 7.08
N LYS A 131 5.32 11.87 7.09
CA LYS A 131 5.01 12.69 8.28
C LYS A 131 3.54 12.53 8.69
N ALA A 132 2.63 12.56 7.72
CA ALA A 132 1.20 12.39 8.00
C ALA A 132 0.86 10.98 8.51
N ILE A 133 1.50 9.94 7.99
CA ILE A 133 1.40 8.54 8.49
C ILE A 133 1.85 8.45 9.95
N VAL A 134 3.00 9.02 10.31
CA VAL A 134 3.50 9.02 11.68
C VAL A 134 2.54 9.77 12.61
N THR A 135 2.03 10.92 12.16
CA THR A 135 1.02 11.69 12.92
C THR A 135 -0.26 10.87 13.13
N GLU A 136 -0.74 10.17 12.12
CA GLU A 136 -1.94 9.33 12.25
C GLU A 136 -1.72 8.12 13.17
N ALA A 137 -0.54 7.48 13.10
CA ALA A 137 -0.15 6.41 14.00
C ALA A 137 -0.14 6.88 15.46
N HIS A 138 0.50 8.02 15.73
CA HIS A 138 0.51 8.66 17.05
C HIS A 138 -0.91 8.97 17.55
N ARG A 139 -1.75 9.58 16.70
CA ARG A 139 -3.15 9.92 17.02
C ARG A 139 -3.98 8.69 17.41
N ARG A 140 -3.68 7.52 16.80
CA ARG A 140 -4.33 6.24 17.12
C ARG A 140 -3.68 5.50 18.31
N GLY A 141 -2.64 6.06 18.93
CA GLY A 141 -1.97 5.47 20.09
C GLY A 141 -0.95 4.37 19.75
N PHE A 142 -0.50 4.27 18.50
CA PHE A 142 0.55 3.34 18.13
C PHE A 142 1.94 3.94 18.42
N GLY A 143 2.81 3.15 19.06
CA GLY A 143 4.19 3.55 19.38
C GLY A 143 5.18 3.36 18.24
N GLU A 144 4.78 2.63 17.18
CA GLU A 144 5.65 2.40 16.02
C GLU A 144 4.87 2.30 14.71
N VAL A 145 5.53 2.71 13.62
CA VAL A 145 5.08 2.48 12.25
C VAL A 145 5.98 1.42 11.62
N ARG A 146 5.39 0.35 11.12
CA ARG A 146 6.06 -0.68 10.34
C ARG A 146 5.77 -0.51 8.85
N LEU A 147 6.72 -0.84 8.02
CA LEU A 147 6.56 -1.06 6.59
C LEU A 147 7.41 -2.22 6.11
N ASP A 148 7.06 -2.74 4.92
CA ASP A 148 7.83 -3.77 4.24
C ASP A 148 8.23 -3.28 2.84
N VAL A 149 9.54 -3.27 2.55
CA VAL A 149 10.07 -2.84 1.25
C VAL A 149 10.74 -4.01 0.53
N ILE A 150 10.42 -4.18 -0.76
CA ILE A 150 11.06 -5.22 -1.59
C ILE A 150 12.48 -4.80 -2.01
N ASP A 151 13.34 -5.79 -2.23
CA ASP A 151 14.74 -5.59 -2.65
C ASP A 151 14.88 -4.75 -3.92
N ALA A 152 13.95 -4.87 -4.86
CA ALA A 152 13.96 -4.12 -6.11
C ALA A 152 13.60 -2.64 -5.95
N ASN A 153 12.93 -2.23 -4.85
CA ASN A 153 12.48 -0.85 -4.64
C ASN A 153 13.50 -0.02 -3.83
N THR A 154 14.69 0.13 -4.39
CA THR A 154 15.82 0.87 -3.77
C THR A 154 15.48 2.34 -3.50
N ARG A 155 14.65 2.96 -4.36
CA ARG A 155 14.22 4.36 -4.22
C ARG A 155 13.33 4.57 -2.99
N ALA A 156 12.36 3.70 -2.78
CA ALA A 156 11.50 3.75 -1.61
C ALA A 156 12.31 3.46 -0.34
N ARG A 157 13.17 2.45 -0.37
CA ARG A 157 14.07 2.15 0.74
C ARG A 157 14.91 3.36 1.15
N ALA A 158 15.56 4.03 0.19
CA ALA A 158 16.34 5.23 0.46
C ALA A 158 15.51 6.39 1.03
N LEU A 159 14.23 6.52 0.64
CA LEU A 159 13.31 7.48 1.25
C LEU A 159 13.03 7.14 2.71
N TYR A 160 12.74 5.88 3.01
CA TYR A 160 12.42 5.42 4.36
C TYR A 160 13.63 5.56 5.30
N GLU A 161 14.82 5.16 4.87
CA GLU A 161 16.06 5.31 5.62
C GLU A 161 16.37 6.79 5.94
N ARG A 162 16.25 7.68 4.95
CA ARG A 162 16.44 9.13 5.17
C ARG A 162 15.38 9.73 6.11
N PHE A 163 14.18 9.17 6.14
CA PHE A 163 13.13 9.61 7.05
C PHE A 163 13.38 9.15 8.50
N GLY A 164 14.16 8.08 8.70
CA GLY A 164 14.50 7.54 10.01
C GLY A 164 13.96 6.14 10.28
N PHE A 165 13.40 5.46 9.27
CA PHE A 165 13.07 4.03 9.40
C PHE A 165 14.34 3.19 9.49
N VAL A 166 14.34 2.24 10.42
CA VAL A 166 15.46 1.32 10.68
C VAL A 166 15.09 -0.09 10.21
N PRO A 167 15.92 -0.74 9.37
CA PRO A 167 15.70 -2.12 8.97
C PRO A 167 15.83 -3.06 10.18
N LYS A 168 14.88 -3.99 10.31
CA LYS A 168 14.82 -4.97 11.41
C LYS A 168 15.05 -6.39 10.95
N HIS A 169 14.39 -6.79 9.87
CA HIS A 169 14.42 -8.16 9.38
C HIS A 169 14.31 -8.20 7.87
N THR A 170 15.03 -9.13 7.23
CA THR A 170 14.89 -9.42 5.80
C THR A 170 14.43 -10.87 5.62
N GLN A 171 13.33 -11.05 4.91
CA GLN A 171 12.77 -12.35 4.58
C GLN A 171 12.95 -12.66 3.10
N ASN A 172 13.51 -13.83 2.80
CA ASN A 172 13.65 -14.33 1.44
C ASN A 172 12.35 -15.00 0.97
N MET A 173 11.96 -14.74 -0.27
CA MET A 173 10.73 -15.27 -0.86
C MET A 173 10.86 -16.74 -1.34
N GLY A 174 12.06 -17.31 -1.36
CA GLY A 174 12.28 -18.68 -1.81
C GLY A 174 11.70 -18.91 -3.22
N LEU A 175 10.87 -19.96 -3.37
CA LEU A 175 10.20 -20.28 -4.64
C LEU A 175 9.14 -19.26 -5.05
N LEU A 176 8.53 -18.55 -4.10
CA LEU A 176 7.51 -17.53 -4.36
C LEU A 176 8.04 -16.34 -5.19
N ARG A 177 9.38 -16.15 -5.25
CA ARG A 177 10.00 -15.14 -6.12
C ARG A 177 9.60 -15.28 -7.59
N HIS A 178 9.30 -16.49 -8.05
CA HIS A 178 8.90 -16.76 -9.44
C HIS A 178 7.45 -16.31 -9.71
N ILE A 179 6.62 -16.23 -8.68
CA ILE A 179 5.23 -15.74 -8.76
C ILE A 179 5.19 -14.22 -8.62
N PHE A 180 5.86 -13.67 -7.61
CA PHE A 180 5.73 -12.25 -7.24
C PHE A 180 6.82 -11.34 -7.81
N GLY A 181 7.87 -11.92 -8.45
CA GLY A 181 8.89 -11.15 -9.19
C GLY A 181 9.93 -10.42 -8.35
N PHE A 182 10.02 -10.67 -7.02
CA PHE A 182 11.05 -10.12 -6.15
C PHE A 182 11.66 -11.19 -5.25
N LYS A 183 12.91 -10.98 -4.80
CA LYS A 183 13.71 -12.00 -4.10
C LYS A 183 13.53 -11.97 -2.59
N SER A 184 13.40 -10.75 -2.03
CA SER A 184 13.30 -10.55 -0.60
C SER A 184 12.52 -9.30 -0.25
N THR A 185 12.07 -9.26 1.00
CA THR A 185 11.40 -8.09 1.62
C THR A 185 12.15 -7.73 2.88
N THR A 186 12.37 -6.44 3.11
CA THR A 186 12.94 -5.93 4.35
C THR A 186 11.85 -5.22 5.15
N THR A 187 11.61 -5.69 6.36
CA THR A 187 10.77 -5.00 7.34
C THR A 187 11.57 -3.84 7.93
N MET A 188 10.98 -2.66 7.95
CA MET A 188 11.55 -1.46 8.55
C MET A 188 10.58 -0.85 9.56
N ILE A 189 11.10 -0.25 10.62
CA ILE A 189 10.33 0.30 11.73
C ILE A 189 10.78 1.74 12.00
N TYR A 190 9.80 2.60 12.26
CA TYR A 190 9.97 3.96 12.78
C TYR A 190 9.31 4.04 14.16
N GLN A 191 10.02 4.57 15.17
CA GLN A 191 9.45 4.83 16.51
C GLN A 191 8.71 6.17 16.46
N VAL A 192 7.47 6.20 16.92
CA VAL A 192 6.56 7.35 16.88
C VAL A 192 6.75 8.26 18.11
#